data_410d7b262362e670961d69313368a4c2
#
_entry.id   410d7b262362e670961d69313368a4c2
#
_cell.length_a   1.000
_cell.length_b   1.000
_cell.length_c   1.000
_cell.angle_alpha   90.00
_cell.angle_beta   90.00
_cell.angle_gamma   90.00
#
_symmetry.space_group_name_H-M   'P 1'
#
loop_
_entity.id
_entity.type
_entity.pdbx_description
1 polymer ?
#
loop_
_entity_poly.entity_id
_entity_poly.type
_entity_poly.pdbx_seq_one_letter_code
_entity_poly.pdbx_strand_id
1 'polypeptide(L)'
;MPEGRLPLNIFEPRYLAMVEDALAAGRMFGMIQPDPARPRGEFGPGLYRVGCLGRVSSFSETEDGRYLITLTGVIRFVVAGEVEARRGYRRVRGDFTGYAGDLDRGATLPSLDRARLGALLRAYFARQRYEVEWEAIEAMPAALLLATLAMICPFEPAEKQALLEAPDLAARAQALRALLEIALASGAVLSQHATG
;
A
#
# COMPACT_ATOMS: atom_id res chain seq x y z
N MET A 1 -1.75 -0.18 -2.43
CA MET A 1 -2.36 -1.45 -2.88
C MET A 1 -3.78 -1.17 -3.31
N PRO A 2 -4.26 -1.65 -4.47
CA PRO A 2 -5.68 -1.62 -4.80
C PRO A 2 -6.53 -2.24 -3.68
N GLU A 3 -7.70 -1.66 -3.42
CA GLU A 3 -8.62 -1.98 -2.30
C GLU A 3 -8.08 -1.72 -0.89
N GLY A 4 -6.77 -1.61 -0.71
CA GLY A 4 -6.15 -1.33 0.59
C GLY A 4 -6.52 0.04 1.13
N ARG A 5 -6.72 0.14 2.44
CA ARG A 5 -7.02 1.38 3.16
C ARG A 5 -5.80 1.85 3.93
N LEU A 6 -5.37 3.06 3.67
CA LEU A 6 -4.20 3.67 4.30
C LEU A 6 -4.62 4.92 5.08
N PRO A 7 -4.66 4.84 6.42
CA PRO A 7 -4.83 6.04 7.23
C PRO A 7 -3.54 6.86 7.19
N LEU A 8 -3.68 8.16 7.02
CA LEU A 8 -2.57 9.11 6.94
C LEU A 8 -2.87 10.32 7.82
N ASN A 9 -1.85 10.76 8.55
CA ASN A 9 -1.83 12.03 9.26
C ASN A 9 -0.93 12.99 8.46
N ILE A 10 -1.54 13.99 7.85
CA ILE A 10 -0.88 14.92 6.93
C ILE A 10 -0.60 16.23 7.69
N PHE A 11 0.66 16.60 7.78
CA PHE A 11 1.10 17.82 8.48
C PHE A 11 2.17 18.61 7.71
N GLU A 12 2.86 18.00 6.75
CA GLU A 12 3.82 18.73 5.95
C GLU A 12 3.11 19.70 4.99
N PRO A 13 3.52 20.98 4.89
CA PRO A 13 2.82 21.98 4.06
C PRO A 13 2.61 21.56 2.60
N ARG A 14 3.58 20.89 1.99
CA ARG A 14 3.45 20.38 0.61
C ARG A 14 2.38 19.30 0.48
N TYR A 15 2.20 18.45 1.50
CA TYR A 15 1.19 17.40 1.46
C TYR A 15 -0.19 17.91 1.85
N LEU A 16 -0.28 18.93 2.71
CA LEU A 16 -1.54 19.66 2.94
C LEU A 16 -2.03 20.26 1.61
N ALA A 17 -1.15 20.98 0.90
CA ALA A 17 -1.46 21.55 -0.41
C ALA A 17 -1.87 20.48 -1.44
N MET A 18 -1.21 19.32 -1.44
CA MET A 18 -1.57 18.19 -2.30
C MET A 18 -2.98 17.66 -2.00
N VAL A 19 -3.32 17.51 -0.72
CA VAL A 19 -4.65 17.03 -0.32
C VAL A 19 -5.73 18.05 -0.68
N GLU A 20 -5.52 19.34 -0.46
CA GLU A 20 -6.44 20.42 -0.90
C GLU A 20 -6.70 20.35 -2.40
N ASP A 21 -5.63 20.29 -3.21
CA ASP A 21 -5.73 20.19 -4.67
C ASP A 21 -6.47 18.90 -5.09
N ALA A 22 -6.20 17.79 -4.39
CA ALA A 22 -6.88 16.51 -4.65
C ALA A 22 -8.38 16.57 -4.29
N LEU A 23 -8.75 17.19 -3.18
CA LEU A 23 -10.14 17.35 -2.77
C LEU A 23 -10.93 18.18 -3.79
N ALA A 24 -10.30 19.21 -4.36
CA ALA A 24 -10.88 20.05 -5.42
C ALA A 24 -10.99 19.34 -6.79
N ALA A 25 -10.22 18.27 -7.03
CA ALA A 25 -10.05 17.63 -8.34
C ALA A 25 -10.29 16.11 -8.32
N GLY A 26 -11.44 15.66 -7.82
CA GLY A 26 -11.84 14.25 -7.88
C GLY A 26 -11.36 13.39 -6.71
N ARG A 27 -10.72 13.98 -5.70
CA ARG A 27 -10.31 13.35 -4.44
C ARG A 27 -9.29 12.20 -4.62
N MET A 28 -8.41 12.29 -5.59
CA MET A 28 -7.43 11.23 -5.88
C MET A 28 -6.01 11.76 -5.95
N PHE A 29 -5.04 10.99 -5.44
CA PHE A 29 -3.62 11.19 -5.65
C PHE A 29 -2.86 9.86 -5.62
N GLY A 30 -1.65 9.86 -6.20
CA GLY A 30 -0.80 8.68 -6.28
C GLY A 30 0.12 8.53 -5.08
N MET A 31 0.30 7.28 -4.62
CA MET A 31 1.34 6.90 -3.67
C MET A 31 2.41 6.12 -4.40
N ILE A 32 3.66 6.58 -4.29
CA ILE A 32 4.84 5.95 -4.90
C ILE A 32 5.92 5.84 -3.83
N GLN A 33 6.51 4.67 -3.71
CA GLN A 33 7.55 4.41 -2.72
C GLN A 33 8.89 4.92 -3.23
N PRO A 34 9.74 5.55 -2.38
CA PRO A 34 11.13 5.83 -2.72
C PRO A 34 11.89 4.53 -3.00
N ASP A 35 12.73 4.54 -4.03
CA ASP A 35 13.61 3.43 -4.38
C ASP A 35 15.04 3.77 -3.94
N PRO A 36 15.56 3.11 -2.89
CA PRO A 36 16.91 3.39 -2.38
C PRO A 36 18.02 2.98 -3.36
N ALA A 37 17.72 2.11 -4.34
CA ALA A 37 18.68 1.71 -5.38
C ALA A 37 18.81 2.76 -6.49
N ARG A 38 17.92 3.74 -6.56
CA ARG A 38 17.97 4.80 -7.56
C ARG A 38 18.58 6.08 -6.99
N PRO A 39 19.43 6.75 -7.79
CA PRO A 39 20.01 8.02 -7.36
C PRO A 39 18.92 9.06 -7.11
N ARG A 40 19.25 10.02 -6.27
CA ARG A 40 18.40 11.20 -6.05
C ARG A 40 18.36 12.05 -7.32
N GLY A 41 17.16 12.35 -7.78
CA GLY A 41 16.93 13.26 -8.93
C GLY A 41 16.65 14.69 -8.49
N GLU A 42 16.28 15.53 -9.44
CA GLU A 42 15.95 16.95 -9.24
C GLU A 42 14.84 17.16 -8.20
N PHE A 43 13.81 16.30 -8.21
CA PHE A 43 12.64 16.44 -7.36
C PHE A 43 12.71 15.64 -6.04
N GLY A 44 13.83 14.97 -5.77
CA GLY A 44 14.02 14.21 -4.55
C GLY A 44 14.58 12.79 -4.75
N PRO A 45 14.34 11.86 -3.80
CA PRO A 45 14.84 10.48 -3.91
C PRO A 45 14.24 9.81 -5.16
N GLY A 46 14.99 8.86 -5.73
CA GLY A 46 14.50 8.01 -6.80
C GLY A 46 13.20 7.33 -6.42
N LEU A 47 12.36 7.02 -7.39
CA LEU A 47 11.07 6.38 -7.15
C LEU A 47 11.03 4.98 -7.77
N TYR A 48 10.34 4.05 -7.13
CA TYR A 48 9.94 2.81 -7.80
C TYR A 48 9.07 3.13 -9.03
N ARG A 49 9.08 2.23 -9.99
CA ARG A 49 8.35 2.43 -11.24
C ARG A 49 6.85 2.27 -11.10
N VAL A 50 6.40 1.48 -10.15
CA VAL A 50 4.97 1.21 -9.94
C VAL A 50 4.49 1.90 -8.68
N GLY A 51 3.44 2.70 -8.84
CA GLY A 51 2.69 3.32 -7.77
C GLY A 51 1.24 2.85 -7.74
N CYS A 52 0.47 3.39 -6.80
CA CYS A 52 -0.96 3.14 -6.70
C CYS A 52 -1.71 4.47 -6.55
N LEU A 53 -2.68 4.71 -7.43
CA LEU A 53 -3.64 5.80 -7.30
C LEU A 53 -4.63 5.44 -6.19
N GLY A 54 -4.84 6.36 -5.26
CA GLY A 54 -5.79 6.20 -4.19
C GLY A 54 -6.82 7.33 -4.18
N ARG A 55 -8.00 7.02 -3.65
CA ARG A 55 -9.08 7.98 -3.42
C ARG A 55 -9.14 8.34 -1.94
N VAL A 56 -9.24 9.61 -1.61
CA VAL A 56 -9.54 10.09 -0.26
C VAL A 56 -10.97 9.70 0.09
N SER A 57 -11.13 8.64 0.87
CA SER A 57 -12.41 8.06 1.28
C SER A 57 -12.92 8.61 2.62
N SER A 58 -12.02 9.18 3.42
CA SER A 58 -12.34 9.90 4.66
C SER A 58 -11.43 11.11 4.78
N PHE A 59 -11.96 12.21 5.32
CA PHE A 59 -11.22 13.44 5.59
C PHE A 59 -11.74 14.09 6.86
N SER A 60 -10.82 14.50 7.71
CA SER A 60 -11.09 15.33 8.88
C SER A 60 -9.91 16.27 9.09
N GLU A 61 -10.18 17.50 9.45
CA GLU A 61 -9.18 18.47 9.88
C GLU A 61 -9.13 18.51 11.40
N THR A 62 -7.94 18.56 11.96
CA THR A 62 -7.71 18.70 13.39
C THR A 62 -7.57 20.17 13.78
N GLU A 63 -7.75 20.50 15.06
CA GLU A 63 -7.66 21.87 15.57
C GLU A 63 -6.27 22.51 15.33
N ASP A 64 -5.23 21.69 15.21
CA ASP A 64 -3.85 22.14 14.93
C ASP A 64 -3.53 22.20 13.42
N GLY A 65 -4.54 22.08 12.55
CA GLY A 65 -4.42 22.26 11.10
C GLY A 65 -3.82 21.07 10.37
N ARG A 66 -3.78 19.88 10.96
CA ARG A 66 -3.40 18.64 10.26
C ARG A 66 -4.62 18.01 9.61
N TYR A 67 -4.40 17.17 8.60
CA TYR A 67 -5.46 16.40 7.97
C TYR A 67 -5.32 14.91 8.31
N LEU A 68 -6.37 14.37 8.91
CA LEU A 68 -6.53 12.91 9.07
C LEU A 68 -7.35 12.41 7.90
N ILE A 69 -6.72 11.62 7.04
CA ILE A 69 -7.38 11.08 5.85
C ILE A 69 -7.26 9.55 5.81
N THR A 70 -8.21 8.91 5.12
CA THR A 70 -8.04 7.53 4.67
C THR A 70 -7.96 7.51 3.16
N LEU A 71 -6.86 6.97 2.64
CA LEU A 71 -6.65 6.77 1.21
C LEU A 71 -6.99 5.32 0.86
N THR A 72 -8.01 5.11 0.03
CA THR A 72 -8.36 3.78 -0.49
C THR A 72 -7.75 3.58 -1.86
N GLY A 73 -6.93 2.55 -2.03
CA GLY A 73 -6.29 2.22 -3.29
C GLY A 73 -7.30 1.86 -4.38
N VAL A 74 -7.07 2.39 -5.59
CA VAL A 74 -7.97 2.24 -6.73
C VAL A 74 -7.33 1.41 -7.83
N ILE A 75 -6.19 1.87 -8.35
CA ILE A 75 -5.52 1.25 -9.50
C ILE A 75 -4.02 1.50 -9.43
N ARG A 76 -3.23 0.53 -9.83
CA ARG A 76 -1.79 0.70 -10.03
C ARG A 76 -1.50 1.48 -11.30
N PHE A 77 -0.31 2.07 -11.36
CA PHE A 77 0.21 2.73 -12.55
C PHE A 77 1.72 2.61 -12.62
N VAL A 78 2.23 2.65 -13.85
CA VAL A 78 3.66 2.81 -14.11
C VAL A 78 3.97 4.30 -14.18
N VAL A 79 5.04 4.73 -13.53
CA VAL A 79 5.58 6.10 -13.64
C VAL A 79 6.21 6.25 -15.01
N ALA A 80 5.56 6.97 -15.91
CA ALA A 80 6.05 7.28 -17.26
C ALA A 80 7.06 8.46 -17.27
N GLY A 81 7.04 9.27 -16.22
CA GLY A 81 7.97 10.38 -16.02
C GLY A 81 7.49 11.32 -14.93
N GLU A 82 8.41 12.12 -14.42
CA GLU A 82 8.09 13.22 -13.52
C GLU A 82 7.76 14.47 -14.32
N VAL A 83 6.88 15.29 -13.79
CA VAL A 83 6.53 16.60 -14.36
C VAL A 83 6.78 17.66 -13.29
N GLU A 84 6.75 18.92 -13.71
CA GLU A 84 6.97 20.08 -12.82
C GLU A 84 6.17 19.94 -11.53
N ALA A 85 6.84 20.16 -10.39
CA ALA A 85 6.23 20.16 -9.07
C ALA A 85 5.18 21.26 -8.93
N ARG A 86 4.17 21.03 -8.10
CA ARG A 86 3.13 22.04 -7.84
C ARG A 86 3.04 22.25 -6.32
N ARG A 87 3.05 23.50 -5.88
CA ARG A 87 2.93 23.86 -4.45
C ARG A 87 3.85 23.02 -3.53
N GLY A 88 5.05 22.61 -4.06
CA GLY A 88 6.04 21.84 -3.30
C GLY A 88 5.86 20.32 -3.31
N TYR A 89 4.77 19.77 -3.84
CA TYR A 89 4.62 18.33 -4.01
C TYR A 89 5.01 17.85 -5.41
N ARG A 90 5.53 16.62 -5.47
CA ARG A 90 5.96 15.98 -6.73
C ARG A 90 4.76 15.52 -7.53
N ARG A 91 4.92 15.58 -8.86
CA ARG A 91 3.90 15.12 -9.80
C ARG A 91 4.52 14.15 -10.80
N VAL A 92 3.76 13.15 -11.19
CA VAL A 92 4.17 12.16 -12.19
C VAL A 92 3.09 12.00 -13.25
N ARG A 93 3.50 11.58 -14.45
CA ARG A 93 2.61 11.03 -15.45
C ARG A 93 2.49 9.53 -15.20
N GLY A 94 1.28 9.05 -14.93
CA GLY A 94 0.99 7.64 -14.72
C GLY A 94 0.46 6.98 -15.99
N ASP A 95 0.97 5.78 -16.29
CA ASP A 95 0.42 4.88 -17.30
C ASP A 95 -0.36 3.76 -16.59
N PHE A 96 -1.65 3.68 -16.84
CA PHE A 96 -2.59 2.73 -16.22
C PHE A 96 -2.89 1.51 -17.09
N THR A 97 -2.40 1.48 -18.33
CA THR A 97 -2.78 0.51 -19.36
C THR A 97 -2.58 -0.94 -18.90
N GLY A 98 -1.48 -1.22 -18.18
CA GLY A 98 -1.17 -2.57 -17.68
C GLY A 98 -1.99 -3.03 -16.48
N TYR A 99 -2.82 -2.17 -15.88
CA TYR A 99 -3.47 -2.43 -14.60
C TYR A 99 -5.00 -2.24 -14.62
N ALA A 100 -5.61 -2.24 -15.80
CA ALA A 100 -7.07 -2.08 -15.94
C ALA A 100 -7.88 -3.10 -15.11
N GLY A 101 -7.35 -4.31 -14.93
CA GLY A 101 -7.96 -5.35 -14.09
C GLY A 101 -8.06 -4.99 -12.60
N ASP A 102 -7.31 -4.01 -12.10
CA ASP A 102 -7.44 -3.55 -10.72
C ASP A 102 -8.79 -2.85 -10.45
N LEU A 103 -9.51 -2.45 -11.50
CA LEU A 103 -10.84 -1.84 -11.40
C LEU A 103 -11.96 -2.86 -11.27
N ASP A 104 -11.68 -4.13 -11.49
CA ASP A 104 -12.64 -5.22 -11.29
C ASP A 104 -12.81 -5.51 -9.79
N ARG A 105 -13.80 -4.82 -9.21
CA ARG A 105 -14.14 -4.91 -7.78
C ARG A 105 -15.00 -6.13 -7.49
N GLY A 106 -14.53 -7.24 -7.67
CA GLY A 106 -15.28 -8.48 -7.44
C GLY A 106 -14.43 -9.67 -7.82
N ALA A 107 -13.19 -9.39 -8.19
CA ALA A 107 -12.23 -10.43 -8.50
C ALA A 107 -12.16 -11.44 -7.36
N THR A 108 -12.69 -12.61 -7.60
CA THR A 108 -12.58 -13.73 -6.67
C THR A 108 -11.27 -14.46 -6.94
N LEU A 109 -10.69 -15.04 -5.91
CA LEU A 109 -9.54 -15.92 -6.04
C LEU A 109 -9.93 -17.32 -5.50
N PRO A 110 -10.63 -18.13 -6.28
CA PRO A 110 -11.07 -19.47 -5.86
C PRO A 110 -9.90 -20.39 -5.51
N SER A 111 -8.73 -20.15 -6.10
CA SER A 111 -7.51 -20.92 -5.87
C SER A 111 -6.75 -20.51 -4.58
N LEU A 112 -7.24 -19.52 -3.84
CA LEU A 112 -6.62 -19.13 -2.57
C LEU A 112 -6.89 -20.20 -1.51
N ASP A 113 -5.86 -20.92 -1.13
CA ASP A 113 -5.91 -21.81 0.03
C ASP A 113 -5.95 -20.99 1.33
N ARG A 114 -7.17 -20.61 1.72
CA ARG A 114 -7.41 -19.80 2.93
C ARG A 114 -7.01 -20.54 4.21
N ALA A 115 -7.14 -21.86 4.26
CA ALA A 115 -6.78 -22.64 5.43
C ALA A 115 -5.25 -22.60 5.65
N ARG A 116 -4.49 -22.81 4.59
CA ARG A 116 -3.03 -22.73 4.63
C ARG A 116 -2.55 -21.31 4.94
N LEU A 117 -3.11 -20.29 4.31
CA LEU A 117 -2.78 -18.90 4.59
C LEU A 117 -3.12 -18.55 6.05
N GLY A 118 -4.28 -18.96 6.54
CA GLY A 118 -4.70 -18.74 7.93
C GLY A 118 -3.75 -19.40 8.94
N ALA A 119 -3.28 -20.61 8.67
CA ALA A 119 -2.29 -21.28 9.53
C ALA A 119 -0.96 -20.52 9.58
N LEU A 120 -0.44 -20.04 8.43
CA LEU A 120 0.76 -19.21 8.37
C LEU A 120 0.59 -17.89 9.11
N LEU A 121 -0.55 -17.23 8.94
CA LEU A 121 -0.85 -15.97 9.63
C LEU A 121 -0.95 -16.16 11.14
N ARG A 122 -1.58 -17.25 11.62
CA ARG A 122 -1.65 -17.57 13.05
C ARG A 122 -0.24 -17.73 13.64
N ALA A 123 0.63 -18.49 12.97
CA ALA A 123 2.02 -18.66 13.39
C ALA A 123 2.80 -17.33 13.38
N TYR A 124 2.61 -16.53 12.32
CA TYR A 124 3.30 -15.25 12.15
C TYR A 124 2.87 -14.25 13.22
N PHE A 125 1.57 -14.03 13.41
CA PHE A 125 1.06 -13.06 14.39
C PHE A 125 1.30 -13.48 15.84
N ALA A 126 1.21 -14.78 16.16
CA ALA A 126 1.57 -15.30 17.48
C ALA A 126 3.03 -14.97 17.84
N ARG A 127 3.94 -15.12 16.87
CA ARG A 127 5.34 -14.77 17.04
C ARG A 127 5.58 -13.28 17.24
N GLN A 128 4.83 -12.44 16.51
CA GLN A 128 4.89 -10.98 16.63
C GLN A 128 4.12 -10.45 17.86
N ARG A 129 3.44 -11.32 18.60
CA ARG A 129 2.58 -10.97 19.73
C ARG A 129 1.46 -10.00 19.38
N TYR A 130 0.93 -10.09 18.14
CA TYR A 130 -0.24 -9.33 17.73
C TYR A 130 -1.53 -10.04 18.15
N GLU A 131 -2.42 -9.29 18.77
CA GLU A 131 -3.80 -9.71 18.96
C GLU A 131 -4.60 -9.46 17.69
N VAL A 132 -5.31 -10.46 17.21
CA VAL A 132 -5.97 -10.43 15.90
C VAL A 132 -7.39 -11.01 16.03
N GLU A 133 -8.34 -10.28 15.49
CA GLU A 133 -9.73 -10.74 15.34
C GLU A 133 -9.85 -11.69 14.13
N TRP A 134 -9.75 -13.00 14.40
CA TRP A 134 -9.70 -14.02 13.34
C TRP A 134 -10.97 -14.10 12.52
N GLU A 135 -12.14 -13.91 13.13
CA GLU A 135 -13.42 -13.91 12.44
C GLU A 135 -13.48 -12.80 11.35
N ALA A 136 -12.95 -11.62 11.65
CA ALA A 136 -12.86 -10.52 10.69
C ALA A 136 -11.93 -10.86 9.52
N ILE A 137 -10.78 -11.51 9.77
CA ILE A 137 -9.84 -11.96 8.74
C ILE A 137 -10.48 -13.03 7.84
N GLU A 138 -11.16 -14.00 8.44
CA GLU A 138 -11.78 -15.10 7.72
C GLU A 138 -12.95 -14.65 6.85
N ALA A 139 -13.71 -13.64 7.29
CA ALA A 139 -14.81 -13.04 6.54
C ALA A 139 -14.37 -12.10 5.41
N MET A 140 -13.10 -11.65 5.44
CA MET A 140 -12.61 -10.63 4.50
C MET A 140 -12.52 -11.17 3.07
N PRO A 141 -12.98 -10.43 2.03
CA PRO A 141 -12.74 -10.78 0.63
C PRO A 141 -11.25 -10.96 0.33
N ALA A 142 -10.91 -11.90 -0.58
CA ALA A 142 -9.52 -12.27 -0.85
C ALA A 142 -8.64 -11.07 -1.25
N ALA A 143 -9.12 -10.23 -2.16
CA ALA A 143 -8.37 -9.06 -2.63
C ALA A 143 -8.07 -8.06 -1.49
N LEU A 144 -9.09 -7.76 -0.67
CA LEU A 144 -8.95 -6.89 0.49
C LEU A 144 -8.02 -7.50 1.54
N LEU A 145 -8.13 -8.80 1.82
CA LEU A 145 -7.25 -9.52 2.74
C LEU A 145 -5.79 -9.41 2.32
N LEU A 146 -5.49 -9.75 1.06
CA LEU A 146 -4.12 -9.68 0.54
C LEU A 146 -3.57 -8.26 0.55
N ALA A 147 -4.39 -7.25 0.20
CA ALA A 147 -3.99 -5.85 0.26
C ALA A 147 -3.72 -5.41 1.70
N THR A 148 -4.59 -5.76 2.64
CA THR A 148 -4.44 -5.42 4.05
C THR A 148 -3.16 -6.04 4.63
N LEU A 149 -2.94 -7.33 4.43
CA LEU A 149 -1.75 -8.02 4.90
C LEU A 149 -0.45 -7.44 4.33
N ALA A 150 -0.43 -7.13 3.02
CA ALA A 150 0.72 -6.50 2.38
C ALA A 150 1.05 -5.12 2.98
N MET A 151 0.06 -4.42 3.52
CA MET A 151 0.24 -3.09 4.11
C MET A 151 0.61 -3.14 5.59
N ILE A 152 -0.05 -4.00 6.39
CA ILE A 152 0.13 -4.05 7.85
C ILE A 152 1.33 -4.88 8.28
N CYS A 153 1.68 -5.94 7.53
CA CYS A 153 2.86 -6.73 7.88
C CYS A 153 4.12 -5.87 7.75
N PRO A 154 5.04 -5.94 8.71
CA PRO A 154 6.27 -5.14 8.73
C PRO A 154 7.32 -5.68 7.74
N PHE A 155 6.92 -5.88 6.51
CA PHE A 155 7.81 -6.24 5.42
C PHE A 155 8.71 -5.06 5.03
N GLU A 156 9.90 -5.36 4.53
CA GLU A 156 10.81 -4.36 4.01
C GLU A 156 10.23 -3.62 2.80
N PRO A 157 10.66 -2.37 2.53
CA PRO A 157 10.16 -1.60 1.41
C PRO A 157 10.21 -2.33 0.06
N ALA A 158 11.29 -3.05 -0.23
CA ALA A 158 11.42 -3.84 -1.46
C ALA A 158 10.41 -5.00 -1.53
N GLU A 159 10.13 -5.65 -0.41
CA GLU A 159 9.14 -6.74 -0.32
C GLU A 159 7.72 -6.20 -0.53
N LYS A 160 7.39 -5.07 0.09
CA LYS A 160 6.11 -4.37 -0.13
C LYS A 160 5.95 -3.94 -1.59
N GLN A 161 7.05 -3.51 -2.22
CA GLN A 161 7.05 -3.17 -3.64
C GLN A 161 6.82 -4.40 -4.52
N ALA A 162 7.46 -5.52 -4.24
CA ALA A 162 7.23 -6.77 -4.96
C ALA A 162 5.76 -7.24 -4.86
N LEU A 163 5.13 -7.10 -3.69
CA LEU A 163 3.71 -7.39 -3.52
C LEU A 163 2.81 -6.42 -4.32
N LEU A 164 3.20 -5.14 -4.45
CA LEU A 164 2.47 -4.18 -5.27
C LEU A 164 2.61 -4.51 -6.76
N GLU A 165 3.79 -4.89 -7.21
CA GLU A 165 4.11 -5.17 -8.61
C GLU A 165 3.64 -6.54 -9.08
N ALA A 166 3.22 -7.43 -8.19
CA ALA A 166 2.68 -8.74 -8.55
C ALA A 166 1.61 -8.60 -9.66
N PRO A 167 1.73 -9.33 -10.78
CA PRO A 167 0.92 -9.10 -11.97
C PRO A 167 -0.58 -9.23 -11.71
N ASP A 168 -0.95 -10.20 -10.89
CA ASP A 168 -2.34 -10.49 -10.55
C ASP A 168 -2.49 -10.88 -9.06
N LEU A 169 -3.72 -11.15 -8.67
CA LEU A 169 -4.06 -11.49 -7.29
C LEU A 169 -3.46 -12.84 -6.85
N ALA A 170 -3.34 -13.80 -7.78
CA ALA A 170 -2.78 -15.11 -7.48
C ALA A 170 -1.26 -15.03 -7.23
N ALA A 171 -0.55 -14.30 -8.07
CA ALA A 171 0.87 -14.03 -7.89
C ALA A 171 1.15 -13.26 -6.59
N ARG A 172 0.29 -12.28 -6.25
CA ARG A 172 0.39 -11.56 -4.98
C ARG A 172 0.19 -12.49 -3.78
N ALA A 173 -0.77 -13.40 -3.84
CA ALA A 173 -1.00 -14.40 -2.79
C ALA A 173 0.21 -15.34 -2.61
N GLN A 174 0.82 -15.77 -3.71
CA GLN A 174 2.03 -16.60 -3.68
C GLN A 174 3.21 -15.84 -3.08
N ALA A 175 3.44 -14.60 -3.50
CA ALA A 175 4.52 -13.77 -2.97
C ALA A 175 4.32 -13.49 -1.46
N LEU A 176 3.11 -13.14 -1.04
CA LEU A 176 2.80 -12.93 0.38
C LEU A 176 3.06 -14.19 1.21
N ARG A 177 2.64 -15.35 0.72
CA ARG A 177 2.91 -16.63 1.40
C ARG A 177 4.40 -16.88 1.55
N ALA A 178 5.19 -16.70 0.48
CA ALA A 178 6.63 -16.88 0.52
C ALA A 178 7.30 -15.95 1.54
N LEU A 179 6.90 -14.69 1.60
CA LEU A 179 7.40 -13.74 2.59
C LEU A 179 7.08 -14.14 4.03
N LEU A 180 5.87 -14.64 4.29
CA LEU A 180 5.49 -15.16 5.60
C LEU A 180 6.30 -16.40 5.98
N GLU A 181 6.50 -17.33 5.06
CA GLU A 181 7.32 -18.55 5.25
C GLU A 181 8.79 -18.17 5.56
N ILE A 182 9.37 -17.23 4.82
CA ILE A 182 10.73 -16.71 5.07
C ILE A 182 10.81 -16.04 6.44
N ALA A 183 9.87 -15.18 6.79
CA ALA A 183 9.84 -14.50 8.09
C ALA A 183 9.74 -15.48 9.25
N LEU A 184 8.98 -16.56 9.09
CA LEU A 184 8.90 -17.64 10.08
C LEU A 184 10.18 -18.45 10.19
N ALA A 185 10.86 -18.73 9.07
CA ALA A 185 12.09 -19.51 9.04
C ALA A 185 13.31 -18.75 9.58
N SER A 186 13.43 -17.45 9.26
CA SER A 186 14.60 -16.64 9.58
C SER A 186 14.74 -16.26 11.05
N GLY A 187 13.75 -16.53 11.89
CA GLY A 187 13.81 -16.14 13.28
C GLY A 187 13.70 -14.64 13.53
N ALA A 188 13.55 -13.83 12.51
CA ALA A 188 13.51 -12.38 12.59
C ALA A 188 12.27 -11.91 13.34
N VAL A 189 12.44 -11.45 14.56
CA VAL A 189 11.52 -10.51 15.19
C VAL A 189 11.77 -9.19 14.50
N LEU A 190 10.91 -8.85 13.55
CA LEU A 190 11.02 -7.56 12.86
C LEU A 190 10.76 -6.46 13.90
N SER A 191 11.81 -5.69 14.19
CA SER A 191 11.78 -4.60 15.14
C SER A 191 10.67 -3.63 14.75
N GLN A 192 9.78 -3.33 15.71
CA GLN A 192 8.85 -2.22 15.59
C GLN A 192 9.68 -0.94 15.48
N HIS A 193 9.77 -0.34 14.30
CA HIS A 193 10.13 1.06 14.19
C HIS A 193 8.90 1.84 14.67
N ALA A 194 8.94 2.19 15.96
CA ALA A 194 8.06 3.18 16.53
C ALA A 194 8.20 4.46 15.70
N THR A 195 7.14 4.82 15.05
CA THR A 195 6.95 6.13 14.45
C THR A 195 6.88 7.17 15.56
N GLY A 196 7.95 7.99 15.67
CA GLY A 196 7.90 9.24 16.38
C GLY A 196 7.20 10.30 15.53
#